data_65febd7496a19ab3c8e24be7be3dd8f0
#
_entry.id   65febd7496a19ab3c8e24be7be3dd8f0
#
_cell.length_a   1.000
_cell.length_b   1.000
_cell.length_c   1.000
_cell.angle_alpha   90.00
_cell.angle_beta   90.00
_cell.angle_gamma   90.00
#
_symmetry.space_group_name_H-M   'P 1'
#
loop_
_entity.id
_entity.type
_entity.pdbx_description
1 polymer ?
#
loop_
_entity_poly.entity_id
_entity_poly.type
_entity_poly.pdbx_seq_one_letter_code
_entity_poly.pdbx_strand_id
1 'polypeptide(L)'
;MVAPSVLGNQDKAMRQKVMADLATLEQALDMYRLDNLRFPSSEQGLAALVKKPTQEPLPRSWRSDGYVRRLPEDPWGTPYQYRMLGEHGRVDVYSLGADGVPGGEGQDADLGNWAL
;
A
#
# COMPACT_ATOMS: atom_id res chain seq x y z
N MET A 1 -25.55 25.62 -8.86
CA MET A 1 -24.88 25.41 -8.80
C MET A 1 -24.37 24.38 -8.46
N VAL A 2 -24.05 23.84 -8.34
CA VAL A 2 -23.80 22.94 -8.08
C VAL A 2 -22.83 22.01 -8.49
N ALA A 3 -22.03 22.24 -9.05
CA ALA A 3 -20.91 21.58 -9.55
C ALA A 3 -19.99 20.94 -8.54
N PRO A 4 -19.92 21.35 -7.32
CA PRO A 4 -19.06 20.71 -6.33
C PRO A 4 -19.31 19.24 -6.11
N SER A 5 -20.52 18.76 -6.35
CA SER A 5 -20.83 17.36 -6.10
C SER A 5 -20.09 16.41 -7.02
N VAL A 6 -19.77 16.82 -8.25
CA VAL A 6 -19.02 15.98 -9.18
C VAL A 6 -17.59 15.79 -8.70
N LEU A 7 -16.92 16.88 -8.31
CA LEU A 7 -15.56 16.81 -7.79
C LEU A 7 -15.52 16.06 -6.47
N GLY A 8 -16.51 16.26 -5.61
CA GLY A 8 -16.59 15.53 -4.35
C GLY A 8 -16.76 14.04 -4.55
N ASN A 9 -17.53 13.65 -5.58
CA ASN A 9 -17.72 12.23 -5.88
C ASN A 9 -16.44 11.60 -6.42
N GLN A 10 -15.68 12.32 -7.23
CA GLN A 10 -14.38 11.83 -7.71
C GLN A 10 -13.41 11.65 -6.56
N ASP A 11 -13.32 12.62 -5.65
CA ASP A 11 -12.49 12.51 -4.46
C ASP A 11 -12.84 11.30 -3.64
N LYS A 12 -14.13 11.10 -3.42
CA LYS A 12 -14.62 9.98 -2.65
C LYS A 12 -14.25 8.66 -3.32
N ALA A 13 -14.44 8.58 -4.64
CA ALA A 13 -14.11 7.36 -5.38
C ALA A 13 -12.61 7.07 -5.32
N MET A 14 -11.77 8.08 -5.47
CA MET A 14 -10.32 7.91 -5.39
C MET A 14 -9.89 7.44 -4.01
N ARG A 15 -10.48 8.02 -2.97
CA ARG A 15 -10.19 7.62 -1.59
C ARG A 15 -10.63 6.18 -1.34
N GLN A 16 -11.79 5.79 -1.85
CA GLN A 16 -12.29 4.43 -1.70
C GLN A 16 -11.36 3.43 -2.41
N LYS A 17 -10.84 3.78 -3.59
CA LYS A 17 -9.89 2.93 -4.27
C LYS A 17 -8.63 2.75 -3.43
N VAL A 18 -8.09 3.84 -2.88
CA VAL A 18 -6.90 3.78 -2.03
C VAL A 18 -7.17 2.84 -0.84
N MET A 19 -8.28 3.03 -0.15
CA MET A 19 -8.60 2.20 1.02
C MET A 19 -8.74 0.73 0.66
N ALA A 20 -9.36 0.43 -0.48
CA ALA A 20 -9.50 -0.95 -0.95
C ALA A 20 -8.13 -1.55 -1.29
N ASP A 21 -7.28 -0.81 -1.97
CA ASP A 21 -5.93 -1.26 -2.32
C ASP A 21 -5.09 -1.49 -1.06
N LEU A 22 -5.17 -0.57 -0.10
CA LEU A 22 -4.44 -0.71 1.16
C LEU A 22 -4.88 -1.95 1.94
N ALA A 23 -6.18 -2.22 1.95
CA ALA A 23 -6.70 -3.41 2.62
C ALA A 23 -6.18 -4.68 1.95
N THR A 24 -6.15 -4.70 0.63
CA THR A 24 -5.63 -5.84 -0.13
C THR A 24 -4.14 -6.06 0.17
N LEU A 25 -3.36 -4.97 0.16
CA LEU A 25 -1.93 -5.06 0.44
C LEU A 25 -1.66 -5.48 1.88
N GLU A 26 -2.44 -4.98 2.82
CA GLU A 26 -2.30 -5.36 4.22
C GLU A 26 -2.58 -6.84 4.43
N GLN A 27 -3.63 -7.36 3.79
CA GLN A 27 -3.92 -8.79 3.83
C GLN A 27 -2.76 -9.62 3.28
N ALA A 28 -2.22 -9.20 2.16
CA ALA A 28 -1.10 -9.90 1.52
C ALA A 28 0.13 -9.88 2.42
N LEU A 29 0.40 -8.76 3.07
CA LEU A 29 1.51 -8.63 4.01
C LEU A 29 1.32 -9.56 5.22
N ASP A 30 0.10 -9.67 5.72
CA ASP A 30 -0.20 -10.58 6.82
C ASP A 30 0.03 -12.03 6.43
N MET A 31 -0.36 -12.42 5.22
CA MET A 31 -0.12 -13.76 4.71
C MET A 31 1.37 -14.03 4.54
N TYR A 32 2.11 -13.05 4.02
CA TYR A 32 3.57 -13.16 3.90
C TYR A 32 4.18 -13.43 5.28
N ARG A 33 3.77 -12.68 6.29
CA ARG A 33 4.28 -12.84 7.64
C ARG A 33 3.94 -14.21 8.22
N LEU A 34 2.72 -14.69 7.97
CA LEU A 34 2.34 -16.02 8.45
C LEU A 34 3.23 -17.11 7.86
N ASP A 35 3.54 -17.01 6.57
CA ASP A 35 4.35 -18.02 5.90
C ASP A 35 5.83 -17.90 6.26
N ASN A 36 6.33 -16.68 6.41
CA ASN A 36 7.76 -16.40 6.47
C ASN A 36 8.25 -15.90 7.82
N LEU A 37 7.33 -15.75 8.78
CA LEU A 37 7.59 -15.34 10.17
C LEU A 37 8.11 -13.92 10.34
N ARG A 38 7.99 -13.12 9.29
CA ARG A 38 8.34 -11.70 9.31
C ARG A 38 7.68 -11.00 8.12
N PHE A 39 7.53 -9.69 8.24
CA PHE A 39 7.14 -8.86 7.10
C PHE A 39 8.34 -8.64 6.18
N PRO A 40 8.13 -8.30 4.91
CA PRO A 40 9.23 -7.86 4.07
C PRO A 40 9.94 -6.66 4.69
N SER A 41 11.26 -6.54 4.48
CA SER A 41 11.98 -5.35 4.90
C SER A 41 11.56 -4.15 4.01
N SER A 42 11.89 -2.94 4.46
CA SER A 42 11.64 -1.75 3.64
C SER A 42 12.34 -1.83 2.30
N GLU A 43 13.55 -2.38 2.27
CA GLU A 43 14.30 -2.55 1.03
C GLU A 43 13.67 -3.58 0.12
N GLN A 44 13.17 -4.68 0.66
CA GLN A 44 12.45 -5.68 -0.12
C GLN A 44 11.16 -5.11 -0.70
N GLY A 45 10.47 -4.31 0.12
CA GLY A 45 9.30 -3.56 -0.32
C GLY A 45 8.11 -4.44 -0.68
N LEU A 46 7.11 -3.82 -1.27
CA LEU A 46 5.90 -4.50 -1.69
C LEU A 46 6.16 -5.47 -2.85
N ALA A 47 7.28 -5.32 -3.55
CA ALA A 47 7.66 -6.26 -4.62
C ALA A 47 7.77 -7.67 -4.09
N ALA A 48 8.09 -7.85 -2.80
CA ALA A 48 8.16 -9.16 -2.18
C ALA A 48 6.83 -9.92 -2.20
N LEU A 49 5.72 -9.21 -2.42
CA LEU A 49 4.39 -9.84 -2.48
C LEU A 49 4.12 -10.47 -3.85
N VAL A 50 4.84 -10.06 -4.87
CA VAL A 50 4.63 -10.56 -6.25
C VAL A 50 5.77 -11.42 -6.73
N LYS A 51 6.98 -11.18 -6.25
CA LYS A 51 8.16 -11.90 -6.70
C LYS A 51 8.99 -12.29 -5.48
N LYS A 52 9.50 -13.52 -5.47
CA LYS A 52 10.32 -14.00 -4.38
C LYS A 52 11.54 -13.10 -4.18
N PRO A 53 11.71 -12.51 -2.99
CA PRO A 53 12.88 -11.66 -2.74
C PRO A 53 14.18 -12.44 -2.83
N THR A 54 15.21 -11.79 -3.37
CA THR A 54 16.56 -12.33 -3.42
C THR A 54 17.48 -11.64 -2.43
N GLN A 55 17.00 -10.61 -1.75
CA GLN A 55 17.72 -9.88 -0.72
C GLN A 55 17.42 -10.46 0.65
N GLU A 56 18.39 -10.38 1.54
CA GLU A 56 18.18 -10.75 2.94
C GLU A 56 17.20 -9.77 3.62
N PRO A 57 16.38 -10.22 4.55
CA PRO A 57 16.28 -11.61 5.01
C PRO A 57 15.44 -12.44 4.05
N LEU A 58 16.00 -13.56 3.61
CA LEU A 58 15.30 -14.41 2.64
C LEU A 58 14.06 -15.04 3.27
N PRO A 59 12.94 -15.10 2.52
CA PRO A 59 11.72 -15.70 3.05
C PRO A 59 11.91 -17.20 3.22
N ARG A 60 11.35 -17.75 4.29
CA ARG A 60 11.48 -19.18 4.61
C ARG A 60 10.58 -20.05 3.77
N SER A 61 9.41 -19.57 3.46
CA SER A 61 8.38 -20.34 2.77
C SER A 61 7.59 -19.45 1.83
N TRP A 62 8.28 -18.84 0.88
CA TRP A 62 7.61 -17.95 -0.07
C TRP A 62 6.63 -18.75 -0.91
N ARG A 63 5.42 -18.24 -1.01
CA ARG A 63 4.33 -18.89 -1.74
C ARG A 63 4.61 -18.80 -3.24
N SER A 64 4.61 -19.94 -3.93
CA SER A 64 5.02 -20.01 -5.34
C SER A 64 4.18 -19.13 -6.26
N ASP A 65 2.91 -18.90 -5.92
CA ASP A 65 2.03 -18.05 -6.71
C ASP A 65 2.05 -16.59 -6.26
N GLY A 66 2.83 -16.29 -5.21
CA GLY A 66 2.88 -14.96 -4.63
C GLY A 66 1.71 -14.67 -3.71
N TYR A 67 1.63 -13.42 -3.26
CA TYR A 67 0.63 -12.99 -2.28
C TYR A 67 -0.39 -12.03 -2.88
N VAL A 68 -0.02 -11.36 -3.95
CA VAL A 68 -0.96 -10.60 -4.79
C VAL A 68 -0.59 -10.88 -6.23
N ARG A 69 -1.56 -10.80 -7.10
CA ARG A 69 -1.36 -11.06 -8.51
C ARG A 69 -0.47 -10.01 -9.14
N ARG A 70 -0.70 -8.77 -8.79
CA ARG A 70 0.11 -7.63 -9.21
C ARG A 70 -0.10 -6.51 -8.20
N LEU A 71 0.86 -5.60 -8.14
CA LEU A 71 0.76 -4.47 -7.22
C LEU A 71 -0.15 -3.41 -7.83
N PRO A 72 -1.16 -2.95 -7.08
CA PRO A 72 -1.96 -1.83 -7.54
C PRO A 72 -1.17 -0.54 -7.46
N GLU A 73 -1.58 0.44 -8.24
CA GLU A 73 -1.10 1.80 -8.13
C GLU A 73 -2.23 2.67 -7.62
N ASP A 74 -1.88 3.79 -6.99
CA ASP A 74 -2.89 4.70 -6.49
C ASP A 74 -3.62 5.37 -7.67
N PRO A 75 -4.72 6.12 -7.42
CA PRO A 75 -5.50 6.71 -8.50
C PRO A 75 -4.73 7.69 -9.37
N TRP A 76 -3.60 8.18 -8.90
CA TRP A 76 -2.76 9.14 -9.64
C TRP A 76 -1.61 8.46 -10.36
N GLY A 77 -1.58 7.11 -10.36
CA GLY A 77 -0.60 6.33 -11.10
C GLY A 77 0.72 6.14 -10.38
N THR A 78 0.76 6.40 -9.09
CA THR A 78 1.99 6.26 -8.29
C THR A 78 1.92 4.96 -7.50
N PRO A 79 3.02 4.19 -7.43
CA PRO A 79 3.05 3.01 -6.58
C PRO A 79 2.84 3.36 -5.12
N TYR A 80 2.17 2.48 -4.39
CA TYR A 80 2.03 2.66 -2.94
C TYR A 80 3.38 2.54 -2.26
N GLN A 81 3.55 3.30 -1.19
CA GLN A 81 4.76 3.31 -0.39
C GLN A 81 4.68 2.29 0.73
N TYR A 82 5.82 1.82 1.19
CA TYR A 82 5.89 0.79 2.21
C TYR A 82 7.05 1.07 3.16
N ARG A 83 6.80 0.90 4.43
CA ARG A 83 7.83 1.06 5.46
C ARG A 83 7.67 0.01 6.55
N MET A 84 8.71 -0.71 6.79
CA MET A 84 8.84 -1.61 7.93
C MET A 84 10.10 -1.18 8.71
N LEU A 85 10.05 -0.84 9.93
CA LEU A 85 8.97 -0.58 10.85
C LEU A 85 8.28 0.72 10.49
N GLY A 86 6.96 0.75 10.62
CA GLY A 86 6.21 1.95 10.30
C GLY A 86 6.22 2.99 11.41
N GLU A 87 5.78 4.18 11.07
CA GLU A 87 5.58 5.23 12.06
C GLU A 87 4.26 5.03 12.81
N HIS A 88 3.30 4.37 12.17
CA HIS A 88 1.94 4.20 12.69
C HIS A 88 1.67 2.78 13.19
N GLY A 89 2.47 1.82 12.78
CA GLY A 89 2.30 0.43 13.16
C GLY A 89 3.51 -0.37 12.74
N ARG A 90 3.38 -1.70 12.75
CA ARG A 90 4.49 -2.57 12.37
C ARG A 90 4.90 -2.34 10.93
N VAL A 91 3.93 -2.16 10.05
CA VAL A 91 4.16 -1.79 8.67
C VAL A 91 3.23 -0.64 8.31
N ASP A 92 3.75 0.30 7.55
CA ASP A 92 2.94 1.37 6.97
C ASP A 92 2.90 1.17 5.47
N VAL A 93 1.68 1.16 4.91
CA VAL A 93 1.46 1.14 3.47
C VAL A 93 0.60 2.36 3.16
N TYR A 94 1.02 3.17 2.22
CA TYR A 94 0.33 4.46 2.03
C TYR A 94 0.52 5.01 0.63
N SER A 95 -0.42 5.89 0.26
CA SER A 95 -0.34 6.72 -0.94
C SER A 95 0.13 8.11 -0.52
N LEU A 96 0.97 8.73 -1.33
CA LEU A 96 1.41 10.10 -1.10
C LEU A 96 0.42 11.14 -1.63
N GLY A 97 -0.73 10.70 -2.14
CA GLY A 97 -1.74 11.61 -2.63
C GLY A 97 -1.49 12.08 -4.05
N ALA A 98 -2.26 13.08 -4.46
CA ALA A 98 -2.23 13.54 -5.84
C ALA A 98 -0.90 14.19 -6.23
N ASP A 99 -0.21 14.80 -5.29
CA ASP A 99 1.06 15.49 -5.58
C ASP A 99 2.28 14.58 -5.49
N GLY A 100 2.13 13.35 -4.99
CA GLY A 100 3.22 12.38 -4.94
C GLY A 100 4.35 12.72 -3.98
N VAL A 101 4.12 13.63 -3.05
CA VAL A 101 5.12 14.01 -2.06
C VAL A 101 4.53 13.89 -0.66
N PRO A 102 5.36 13.69 0.38
CA PRO A 102 4.85 13.54 1.74
C PRO A 102 4.10 14.77 2.21
N GLY A 103 3.08 14.53 3.04
CA GLY A 103 2.28 15.59 3.62
C GLY A 103 1.15 16.03 2.70
N GLY A 104 0.74 17.28 2.85
CA GLY A 104 -0.34 17.85 2.03
C GLY A 104 -1.70 17.77 2.68
N GLU A 105 -2.68 18.30 1.98
CA GLU A 105 -4.06 18.34 2.44
C GLU A 105 -4.99 17.95 1.31
N GLY A 106 -6.21 17.54 1.66
CA GLY A 106 -7.21 17.16 0.67
C GLY A 106 -6.72 16.01 -0.20
N GLN A 107 -6.73 16.18 -1.51
CA GLN A 107 -6.27 15.16 -2.44
C GLN A 107 -4.76 14.92 -2.36
N ASP A 108 -4.01 15.87 -1.83
CA ASP A 108 -2.57 15.76 -1.69
C ASP A 108 -2.16 15.08 -0.39
N ALA A 109 -3.10 14.84 0.51
CA ALA A 109 -2.78 14.24 1.81
C ALA A 109 -2.38 12.79 1.67
N ASP A 110 -1.45 12.35 2.52
CA ASP A 110 -1.08 10.95 2.60
C ASP A 110 -2.25 10.14 3.15
N LEU A 111 -2.51 8.99 2.53
CA LEU A 111 -3.52 8.05 3.00
C LEU A 111 -2.87 6.70 3.24
N GLY A 112 -3.01 6.19 4.44
CA GLY A 112 -2.33 4.95 4.80
C GLY A 112 -3.21 3.95 5.52
N ASN A 113 -2.65 2.75 5.71
CA ASN A 113 -3.35 1.65 6.34
C ASN A 113 -3.71 1.94 7.82
N TRP A 114 -3.10 2.95 8.42
CA TRP A 114 -3.46 3.36 9.78
C TRP A 114 -4.85 4.00 9.85
N ALA A 115 -5.45 4.32 8.71
CA ALA A 115 -6.80 4.85 8.64
C ALA A 115 -7.86 3.79 8.35
N LEU A 116 -7.45 2.54 8.23
CA LEU A 116 -8.40 1.44 7.99
C LEU A 116 -9.22 1.10 9.22
#